data_8c9df4048f48fa5d642e2dbeb2f0a79a
#
_entry.id   8c9df4048f48fa5d642e2dbeb2f0a79a
#
_cell.length_a   1.000
_cell.length_b   1.000
_cell.length_c   1.000
_cell.angle_alpha   90.00
_cell.angle_beta   90.00
_cell.angle_gamma   90.00
#
_symmetry.space_group_name_H-M   'P 1'
#
loop_
_entity.id
_entity.type
_entity.pdbx_description
1 polymer ?
#
loop_
_entity_poly.entity_id
_entity_poly.type
_entity_poly.pdbx_seq_one_letter_code
_entity_poly.pdbx_strand_id
1 'polypeptide(L)'
;MLKIISLLIVAVLCLGLGGCGGNGLPATVATQFDNGVTAGSSSLTIPYGPGGYVTSADWYFPPQVDGKVSAKGVVWLQGGDTAALAPLAVRIAGETNSIVVVPVISSFEIPTQTVQYPDSVTMQQAVANMMLGDRVALAASATAAGNPGVLPKRILFVGQRSGGGFVVDVGASTVDNGAAKDLLGVVMFDGVASQDQFSSSVAKLDSLGIPLYQIASPPQAGNHWGSTTEQLVALHPGQFVGVQLDDGSAMSAAITLATGWINDIYDGTFDPTNPFYGIYGNPNDGTYVPNQPIVIGETGGTVLPAPPPVDINQYAGTWYEQGSVKQDPSVVLVNVKAVYTPQPDGSIKVQNSGNSVGPSGPEWSTTGSAVPVNAFNTRLNVSFSGEHNWNEPGNYWILDYAPDYSWVIVSNANGTSGAILTREQFPSQADYNALVARAYRLGVRATITPTAQYP
;
A
#
# COMPACT_ATOMS: atom_id res chain seq x y z
N MET A 1 30.15 7.76 12.05
CA MET A 1 30.17 9.17 12.54
C MET A 1 28.79 9.75 12.28
N LEU A 2 28.00 9.82 13.33
CA LEU A 2 26.63 10.35 13.29
C LEU A 2 26.70 11.87 13.13
N LYS A 3 26.21 12.41 12.00
CA LYS A 3 25.99 13.86 11.89
C LYS A 3 24.59 14.16 12.43
N ILE A 4 24.57 14.76 13.62
CA ILE A 4 23.38 15.35 14.22
C ILE A 4 23.02 16.57 13.37
N ILE A 5 21.85 16.54 12.74
CA ILE A 5 21.26 17.68 12.01
C ILE A 5 20.67 18.60 13.08
N SER A 6 21.33 19.72 13.32
CA SER A 6 20.84 20.77 14.19
C SER A 6 19.69 21.52 13.51
N LEU A 7 18.51 21.44 14.09
CA LEU A 7 17.34 22.24 13.70
C LEU A 7 17.54 23.66 14.25
N LEU A 8 17.91 24.61 13.40
CA LEU A 8 18.01 26.02 13.79
C LEU A 8 16.63 26.66 13.50
N ILE A 9 15.82 26.84 14.54
CA ILE A 9 14.59 27.64 14.50
C ILE A 9 14.96 29.10 14.67
N VAL A 10 14.84 29.87 13.58
CA VAL A 10 14.92 31.35 13.68
C VAL A 10 13.51 31.88 13.85
N ALA A 11 13.12 32.17 15.07
CA ALA A 11 11.87 32.88 15.36
C ALA A 11 12.07 34.40 15.19
N VAL A 12 11.47 34.97 14.14
CA VAL A 12 11.37 36.44 14.02
C VAL A 12 10.08 36.90 14.68
N LEU A 13 10.23 37.57 15.83
CA LEU A 13 9.13 38.16 16.58
C LEU A 13 8.74 39.48 15.94
N CYS A 14 7.65 39.58 15.23
CA CYS A 14 7.03 40.84 14.84
C CYS A 14 5.87 41.18 15.78
N LEU A 15 6.09 42.13 16.70
CA LEU A 15 5.04 42.77 17.47
C LEU A 15 4.28 43.76 16.61
N GLY A 16 3.02 43.45 16.27
CA GLY A 16 2.09 44.35 15.60
C GLY A 16 0.79 44.45 16.42
N LEU A 17 0.49 45.66 16.86
CA LEU A 17 -0.68 46.03 17.69
C LEU A 17 -1.98 46.08 16.86
N GLY A 18 -3.02 45.48 17.37
CA GLY A 18 -4.37 46.01 17.36
C GLY A 18 -5.31 45.66 16.25
N GLY A 19 -6.44 45.04 16.61
CA GLY A 19 -7.66 45.01 15.80
C GLY A 19 -8.58 43.80 16.11
N CYS A 20 -9.63 44.04 16.90
CA CYS A 20 -10.66 43.07 17.25
C CYS A 20 -11.54 42.68 16.05
N GLY A 21 -11.88 41.40 15.95
CA GLY A 21 -13.11 40.97 15.30
C GLY A 21 -12.95 39.85 14.29
N GLY A 22 -13.23 38.62 14.67
CA GLY A 22 -13.40 37.46 13.77
C GLY A 22 -12.69 36.24 14.33
N ASN A 23 -13.43 35.15 14.58
CA ASN A 23 -12.91 33.85 15.03
C ASN A 23 -12.11 33.14 13.90
N GLY A 24 -10.98 33.72 13.51
CA GLY A 24 -9.97 33.09 12.67
C GLY A 24 -8.77 32.74 13.53
N LEU A 25 -8.24 31.53 13.39
CA LEU A 25 -6.95 31.16 13.98
C LEU A 25 -5.89 32.17 13.52
N PRO A 26 -4.98 32.64 14.41
CA PRO A 26 -3.93 33.58 14.02
C PRO A 26 -3.09 32.94 12.91
N ALA A 27 -2.77 33.75 11.87
CA ALA A 27 -1.84 33.33 10.83
C ALA A 27 -0.53 32.89 11.47
N THR A 28 -0.19 31.61 11.32
CA THR A 28 1.06 31.05 11.82
C THR A 28 2.23 31.61 11.01
N VAL A 29 3.29 32.00 11.68
CA VAL A 29 4.54 32.45 11.06
C VAL A 29 5.03 31.37 10.08
N ALA A 30 5.30 31.73 8.84
CA ALA A 30 5.80 30.82 7.83
C ALA A 30 7.13 30.20 8.28
N THR A 31 7.20 28.88 8.34
CA THR A 31 8.45 28.14 8.63
C THR A 31 9.21 27.95 7.32
N GLN A 32 10.49 28.31 7.29
CA GLN A 32 11.37 28.04 6.17
C GLN A 32 12.29 26.88 6.48
N PHE A 33 12.43 25.95 5.52
CA PHE A 33 13.31 24.78 5.59
C PHE A 33 14.62 25.03 4.85
N ASP A 34 15.66 24.23 5.16
CA ASP A 34 17.01 24.40 4.59
C ASP A 34 17.04 24.24 3.06
N ASN A 35 16.09 23.52 2.48
CA ASN A 35 15.93 23.38 1.02
C ASN A 35 15.15 24.53 0.35
N GLY A 36 14.85 25.59 1.08
CA GLY A 36 14.12 26.76 0.59
C GLY A 36 12.60 26.62 0.55
N VAL A 37 12.05 25.48 0.91
CA VAL A 37 10.60 25.26 1.06
C VAL A 37 10.08 26.11 2.20
N THR A 38 8.92 26.73 2.02
CA THR A 38 8.21 27.45 3.09
C THR A 38 6.90 26.73 3.43
N ALA A 39 6.53 26.74 4.71
CA ALA A 39 5.28 26.14 5.14
C ALA A 39 4.44 27.10 5.97
N GLY A 40 3.14 26.95 5.88
CA GLY A 40 2.15 27.65 6.68
C GLY A 40 0.90 26.83 6.84
N SER A 41 0.07 27.18 7.81
CA SER A 41 -1.19 26.49 8.08
C SER A 41 -2.36 27.46 7.94
N SER A 42 -3.50 26.97 7.50
CA SER A 42 -4.72 27.78 7.34
C SER A 42 -5.97 26.93 7.47
N SER A 43 -7.11 27.59 7.59
CA SER A 43 -8.41 26.91 7.48
C SER A 43 -8.70 26.56 6.02
N LEU A 44 -9.21 25.34 5.82
CA LEU A 44 -9.70 24.86 4.54
C LEU A 44 -11.17 24.51 4.67
N THR A 45 -12.02 25.08 3.83
CA THR A 45 -13.44 24.74 3.78
C THR A 45 -13.68 23.75 2.63
N ILE A 46 -14.01 22.51 2.98
CA ILE A 46 -14.42 21.49 2.03
C ILE A 46 -15.93 21.65 1.79
N PRO A 47 -16.44 21.68 0.54
CA PRO A 47 -17.84 21.91 0.22
C PRO A 47 -18.69 20.67 0.54
N TYR A 48 -18.77 20.30 1.81
CA TYR A 48 -19.52 19.18 2.35
C TYR A 48 -20.77 19.70 3.08
N GLY A 49 -21.93 19.41 2.54
CA GLY A 49 -23.21 19.88 3.09
C GLY A 49 -23.42 21.40 3.00
N PRO A 50 -24.52 21.93 3.57
CA PRO A 50 -24.94 23.32 3.37
C PRO A 50 -23.98 24.39 3.92
N GLY A 51 -23.18 24.05 4.94
CA GLY A 51 -22.23 24.98 5.59
C GLY A 51 -20.77 24.73 5.23
N GLY A 52 -20.48 23.68 4.49
CA GLY A 52 -19.11 23.20 4.30
C GLY A 52 -18.54 22.55 5.56
N TYR A 53 -17.53 21.73 5.38
CA TYR A 53 -16.70 21.18 6.47
C TYR A 53 -15.43 22.00 6.58
N VAL A 54 -15.27 22.70 7.70
CA VAL A 54 -14.07 23.52 7.95
C VAL A 54 -13.06 22.71 8.71
N THR A 55 -11.87 22.58 8.15
CA THR A 55 -10.74 21.88 8.76
C THR A 55 -9.46 22.72 8.65
N SER A 56 -8.39 22.27 9.29
CA SER A 56 -7.05 22.84 9.07
C SER A 56 -6.36 22.14 7.92
N ALA A 57 -5.48 22.85 7.23
CA ALA A 57 -4.59 22.32 6.23
C ALA A 57 -3.19 22.92 6.38
N ASP A 58 -2.18 22.06 6.34
CA ASP A 58 -0.79 22.47 6.25
C ASP A 58 -0.40 22.58 4.78
N TRP A 59 0.26 23.67 4.45
CA TRP A 59 0.68 23.99 3.10
C TRP A 59 2.20 24.09 3.03
N TYR A 60 2.78 23.49 1.99
CA TYR A 60 4.20 23.54 1.71
C TYR A 60 4.39 24.10 0.29
N PHE A 61 5.17 25.17 0.20
CA PHE A 61 5.42 25.89 -1.03
C PHE A 61 6.86 25.66 -1.48
N PRO A 62 7.09 25.34 -2.76
CA PRO A 62 8.45 25.17 -3.27
C PRO A 62 9.25 26.47 -3.16
N PRO A 63 10.60 26.41 -3.28
CA PRO A 63 11.45 27.58 -3.24
C PRO A 63 10.97 28.69 -4.18
N GLN A 64 10.98 29.92 -3.70
CA GLN A 64 10.60 31.06 -4.50
C GLN A 64 11.75 31.48 -5.41
N VAL A 65 11.43 31.81 -6.66
CA VAL A 65 12.34 32.47 -7.60
C VAL A 65 11.82 33.87 -7.85
N ASP A 66 12.64 34.89 -7.59
CA ASP A 66 12.27 36.29 -7.69
C ASP A 66 11.00 36.66 -6.91
N GLY A 67 10.86 36.09 -5.71
CA GLY A 67 9.71 36.32 -4.84
C GLY A 67 8.40 35.69 -5.31
N LYS A 68 8.46 34.76 -6.28
CA LYS A 68 7.28 34.07 -6.82
C LYS A 68 7.44 32.56 -6.69
N VAL A 69 6.33 31.90 -6.40
CA VAL A 69 6.20 30.44 -6.51
C VAL A 69 5.80 30.11 -7.94
N SER A 70 6.62 29.33 -8.62
CA SER A 70 6.35 28.80 -9.97
C SER A 70 6.25 27.27 -9.88
N ALA A 71 5.18 26.78 -9.27
CA ALA A 71 4.98 25.35 -9.08
C ALA A 71 4.47 24.66 -10.35
N LYS A 72 4.91 23.40 -10.57
CA LYS A 72 4.45 22.53 -11.66
C LYS A 72 2.99 22.09 -11.46
N GLY A 73 2.54 21.95 -10.22
CA GLY A 73 1.18 21.50 -9.87
C GLY A 73 0.92 21.56 -8.38
N VAL A 74 -0.25 21.08 -7.99
CA VAL A 74 -0.67 20.90 -6.60
C VAL A 74 -0.65 19.40 -6.28
N VAL A 75 -0.06 19.03 -5.18
CA VAL A 75 -0.14 17.68 -4.60
C VAL A 75 -1.04 17.73 -3.38
N TRP A 76 -2.15 17.01 -3.44
CA TRP A 76 -2.99 16.74 -2.28
C TRP A 76 -2.45 15.51 -1.57
N LEU A 77 -1.93 15.68 -0.36
CA LEU A 77 -1.32 14.61 0.45
C LEU A 77 -2.25 14.26 1.61
N GLN A 78 -2.83 13.08 1.58
CA GLN A 78 -3.78 12.60 2.58
C GLN A 78 -3.17 11.51 3.48
N GLY A 79 -3.33 11.66 4.79
CA GLY A 79 -2.96 10.65 5.79
C GLY A 79 -3.57 10.95 7.14
N GLY A 80 -3.32 10.08 8.12
CA GLY A 80 -3.92 10.19 9.46
C GLY A 80 -3.23 11.21 10.36
N ASP A 81 -1.92 11.39 10.25
CA ASP A 81 -1.12 12.30 11.07
C ASP A 81 -0.34 13.27 10.17
N THR A 82 -0.77 14.52 10.13
CA THR A 82 -0.15 15.55 9.28
C THR A 82 1.28 15.86 9.71
N ALA A 83 1.61 15.75 10.99
CA ALA A 83 2.97 15.97 11.49
C ALA A 83 3.91 14.86 11.00
N ALA A 84 3.44 13.62 10.95
CA ALA A 84 4.21 12.50 10.40
C ALA A 84 4.41 12.63 8.87
N LEU A 85 3.51 13.32 8.17
CA LEU A 85 3.61 13.57 6.74
C LEU A 85 4.49 14.77 6.38
N ALA A 86 4.83 15.65 7.33
CA ALA A 86 5.61 16.85 7.07
C ALA A 86 6.95 16.60 6.35
N PRO A 87 7.77 15.59 6.73
CA PRO A 87 9.03 15.30 6.00
C PRO A 87 8.79 14.93 4.53
N LEU A 88 7.73 14.16 4.24
CA LEU A 88 7.34 13.80 2.89
C LEU A 88 6.86 15.04 2.12
N ALA A 89 6.00 15.86 2.72
CA ALA A 89 5.47 17.08 2.11
C ALA A 89 6.59 18.07 1.73
N VAL A 90 7.56 18.29 2.63
CA VAL A 90 8.74 19.14 2.39
C VAL A 90 9.58 18.62 1.22
N ARG A 91 9.81 17.29 1.16
CA ARG A 91 10.57 16.68 0.07
C ARG A 91 9.82 16.77 -1.25
N ILE A 92 8.52 16.46 -1.29
CA ILE A 92 7.71 16.62 -2.50
C ILE A 92 7.75 18.08 -2.95
N ALA A 93 7.49 19.06 -2.07
CA ALA A 93 7.48 20.45 -2.46
C ALA A 93 8.82 20.91 -3.07
N GLY A 94 9.94 20.57 -2.42
CA GLY A 94 11.27 21.00 -2.84
C GLY A 94 11.78 20.27 -4.08
N GLU A 95 11.62 18.96 -4.17
CA GLU A 95 12.23 18.13 -5.20
C GLU A 95 11.39 18.02 -6.48
N THR A 96 10.06 18.23 -6.39
CA THR A 96 9.15 18.17 -7.53
C THR A 96 8.63 19.53 -7.99
N ASN A 97 9.03 20.60 -7.30
CA ASN A 97 8.53 21.94 -7.52
C ASN A 97 6.99 21.99 -7.47
N SER A 98 6.39 21.39 -6.43
CA SER A 98 4.95 21.32 -6.22
C SER A 98 4.52 22.15 -5.01
N ILE A 99 3.30 22.69 -5.08
CA ILE A 99 2.59 23.14 -3.88
C ILE A 99 1.95 21.89 -3.26
N VAL A 100 2.24 21.61 -1.99
CA VAL A 100 1.66 20.46 -1.29
C VAL A 100 0.66 20.94 -0.25
N VAL A 101 -0.53 20.35 -0.24
CA VAL A 101 -1.56 20.56 0.78
C VAL A 101 -1.81 19.27 1.55
N VAL A 102 -1.76 19.36 2.87
CA VAL A 102 -1.98 18.25 3.82
C VAL A 102 -3.17 18.62 4.71
N PRO A 103 -4.40 18.28 4.31
CA PRO A 103 -5.56 18.60 5.13
C PRO A 103 -5.75 17.61 6.26
N VAL A 104 -6.32 18.08 7.38
CA VAL A 104 -6.76 17.24 8.48
C VAL A 104 -8.20 16.78 8.19
N ILE A 105 -8.37 15.63 7.59
CA ILE A 105 -9.69 15.00 7.42
C ILE A 105 -9.76 13.83 8.39
N SER A 106 -10.53 14.00 9.46
CA SER A 106 -10.77 12.98 10.47
C SER A 106 -12.27 12.68 10.52
N SER A 107 -12.64 11.64 11.27
CA SER A 107 -14.05 11.38 11.58
C SER A 107 -14.67 12.60 12.24
N PHE A 108 -15.86 12.99 11.82
CA PHE A 108 -16.55 14.15 12.38
C PHE A 108 -18.05 13.84 12.54
N GLU A 109 -18.66 14.53 13.51
CA GLU A 109 -20.09 14.46 13.74
C GLU A 109 -20.80 15.60 12.99
N ILE A 110 -21.86 15.28 12.28
CA ILE A 110 -22.77 16.27 11.75
C ILE A 110 -23.92 16.52 12.76
N PRO A 111 -24.55 17.70 12.74
CA PRO A 111 -25.62 18.06 13.70
C PRO A 111 -26.78 17.07 13.79
N THR A 112 -26.90 16.13 12.87
CA THR A 112 -27.91 15.07 12.82
C THR A 112 -27.53 13.81 13.59
N GLN A 113 -26.47 13.82 14.40
CA GLN A 113 -25.94 12.69 15.19
C GLN A 113 -25.40 11.51 14.35
N THR A 114 -25.06 11.72 13.09
CA THR A 114 -24.44 10.70 12.26
C THR A 114 -22.94 10.95 12.18
N VAL A 115 -22.13 10.00 12.64
CA VAL A 115 -20.69 10.06 12.44
C VAL A 115 -20.40 9.90 10.96
N GLN A 116 -19.69 10.87 10.38
CA GLN A 116 -19.19 10.77 9.01
C GLN A 116 -17.73 10.34 9.03
N TYR A 117 -17.40 9.37 8.20
CA TYR A 117 -16.05 8.89 8.04
C TYR A 117 -15.37 9.61 6.86
N PRO A 118 -14.06 9.81 6.91
CA PRO A 118 -13.31 10.42 5.82
C PRO A 118 -13.49 9.71 4.48
N ASP A 119 -13.66 8.40 4.50
CA ASP A 119 -13.88 7.51 3.35
C ASP A 119 -15.33 7.50 2.81
N SER A 120 -16.23 8.33 3.33
CA SER A 120 -17.58 8.43 2.78
C SER A 120 -17.55 8.97 1.34
N VAL A 121 -18.37 8.39 0.48
CA VAL A 121 -18.54 8.83 -0.93
C VAL A 121 -18.83 10.33 -1.02
N THR A 122 -19.61 10.87 -0.09
CA THR A 122 -19.94 12.30 -0.06
C THR A 122 -18.72 13.16 0.21
N MET A 123 -17.80 12.74 1.09
CA MET A 123 -16.57 13.48 1.36
C MET A 123 -15.61 13.40 0.17
N GLN A 124 -15.47 12.23 -0.45
CA GLN A 124 -14.67 12.03 -1.66
C GLN A 124 -15.13 12.95 -2.79
N GLN A 125 -16.44 13.01 -3.03
CA GLN A 125 -17.04 13.92 -4.01
C GLN A 125 -16.85 15.40 -3.64
N ALA A 126 -16.97 15.75 -2.35
CA ALA A 126 -16.74 17.11 -1.90
C ALA A 126 -15.31 17.57 -2.13
N VAL A 127 -14.33 16.71 -1.84
CA VAL A 127 -12.90 17.01 -2.14
C VAL A 127 -12.66 17.08 -3.65
N ALA A 128 -13.21 16.15 -4.43
CA ALA A 128 -13.09 16.18 -5.89
C ALA A 128 -13.69 17.49 -6.49
N ASN A 129 -14.81 17.95 -5.94
CA ASN A 129 -15.45 19.20 -6.39
C ASN A 129 -14.60 20.45 -6.09
N MET A 130 -13.70 20.42 -5.14
CA MET A 130 -12.73 21.51 -4.91
C MET A 130 -11.74 21.67 -6.07
N MET A 131 -11.58 20.64 -6.91
CA MET A 131 -10.68 20.67 -8.08
C MET A 131 -11.31 21.32 -9.30
N LEU A 132 -12.59 21.66 -9.25
CA LEU A 132 -13.31 22.32 -10.34
C LEU A 132 -13.07 23.84 -10.40
N GLY A 133 -13.23 24.40 -11.58
CA GLY A 133 -13.26 25.86 -11.82
C GLY A 133 -12.01 26.57 -11.30
N ASP A 134 -12.22 27.63 -10.55
CA ASP A 134 -11.13 28.49 -10.03
C ASP A 134 -10.61 28.03 -8.67
N ARG A 135 -11.11 26.90 -8.15
CA ARG A 135 -10.64 26.29 -6.87
C ARG A 135 -10.66 27.28 -5.71
N VAL A 136 -11.72 28.08 -5.60
CA VAL A 136 -11.80 29.25 -4.70
C VAL A 136 -11.42 28.91 -3.27
N ALA A 137 -11.94 27.81 -2.72
CA ALA A 137 -11.66 27.39 -1.34
C ALA A 137 -10.17 26.99 -1.14
N LEU A 138 -9.61 26.26 -2.09
CA LEU A 138 -8.17 25.89 -2.05
C LEU A 138 -7.29 27.13 -2.21
N ALA A 139 -7.61 28.02 -3.14
CA ALA A 139 -6.84 29.24 -3.39
C ALA A 139 -6.87 30.17 -2.17
N ALA A 140 -8.02 30.34 -1.54
CA ALA A 140 -8.17 31.15 -0.34
C ALA A 140 -7.35 30.57 0.83
N SER A 141 -7.41 29.24 1.06
CA SER A 141 -6.64 28.56 2.08
C SER A 141 -5.13 28.67 1.81
N ALA A 142 -4.67 28.42 0.58
CA ALA A 142 -3.26 28.56 0.20
C ALA A 142 -2.75 29.99 0.41
N THR A 143 -3.53 30.99 0.03
CA THR A 143 -3.18 32.41 0.23
C THR A 143 -3.07 32.75 1.72
N ALA A 144 -4.02 32.28 2.54
CA ALA A 144 -3.97 32.48 3.99
C ALA A 144 -2.78 31.78 4.65
N ALA A 145 -2.28 30.69 4.06
CA ALA A 145 -1.08 29.98 4.49
C ALA A 145 0.22 30.58 3.95
N GLY A 146 0.16 31.66 3.15
CA GLY A 146 1.34 32.37 2.67
C GLY A 146 1.71 32.12 1.21
N ASN A 147 0.82 31.51 0.39
CA ASN A 147 1.06 31.39 -1.04
C ASN A 147 1.08 32.75 -1.73
N PRO A 148 2.21 33.12 -2.37
CA PRO A 148 2.32 34.43 -3.03
C PRO A 148 1.73 34.45 -4.45
N GLY A 149 1.17 33.34 -4.95
CA GLY A 149 0.77 33.18 -6.36
C GLY A 149 -0.55 32.46 -6.57
N VAL A 150 -0.85 32.16 -7.82
CA VAL A 150 -2.02 31.41 -8.25
C VAL A 150 -1.73 29.93 -8.20
N LEU A 151 -2.69 29.13 -7.74
CA LEU A 151 -2.57 27.66 -7.72
C LEU A 151 -2.56 27.11 -9.16
N PRO A 152 -1.60 26.24 -9.50
CA PRO A 152 -1.62 25.50 -10.77
C PRO A 152 -2.87 24.63 -10.91
N LYS A 153 -3.32 24.39 -12.14
CA LYS A 153 -4.47 23.50 -12.41
C LYS A 153 -4.10 22.02 -12.34
N ARG A 154 -2.85 21.65 -12.63
CA ARG A 154 -2.37 20.27 -12.57
C ARG A 154 -2.40 19.78 -11.13
N ILE A 155 -2.95 18.59 -10.91
CA ILE A 155 -3.07 17.98 -9.58
C ILE A 155 -2.60 16.54 -9.57
N LEU A 156 -1.96 16.16 -8.48
CA LEU A 156 -1.71 14.76 -8.11
C LEU A 156 -2.33 14.49 -6.74
N PHE A 157 -2.85 13.30 -6.59
CA PHE A 157 -3.28 12.79 -5.31
C PHE A 157 -2.26 11.82 -4.75
N VAL A 158 -1.87 12.02 -3.50
CA VAL A 158 -0.95 11.16 -2.77
C VAL A 158 -1.59 10.79 -1.44
N GLY A 159 -1.58 9.52 -1.06
CA GLY A 159 -2.24 9.10 0.17
C GLY A 159 -1.54 7.98 0.90
N GLN A 160 -1.59 8.01 2.23
CA GLN A 160 -1.01 7.00 3.09
C GLN A 160 -2.09 6.20 3.83
N ARG A 161 -1.98 4.87 3.84
CA ARG A 161 -2.91 3.94 4.50
C ARG A 161 -4.37 4.19 4.06
N SER A 162 -5.31 4.43 4.98
CA SER A 162 -6.70 4.78 4.62
C SER A 162 -6.77 6.03 3.74
N GLY A 163 -5.82 6.97 3.89
CA GLY A 163 -5.67 8.10 2.97
C GLY A 163 -5.32 7.67 1.55
N GLY A 164 -4.63 6.53 1.37
CA GLY A 164 -4.34 5.95 0.05
C GLY A 164 -5.61 5.53 -0.68
N GLY A 165 -6.47 4.73 -0.04
CA GLY A 165 -7.78 4.37 -0.61
C GLY A 165 -8.64 5.60 -0.89
N PHE A 166 -8.70 6.53 0.07
CA PHE A 166 -9.45 7.78 -0.07
C PHE A 166 -9.04 8.57 -1.32
N VAL A 167 -7.75 8.76 -1.57
CA VAL A 167 -7.31 9.56 -2.73
C VAL A 167 -7.55 8.87 -4.07
N VAL A 168 -7.62 7.55 -4.12
CA VAL A 168 -8.04 6.80 -5.31
C VAL A 168 -9.50 7.09 -5.61
N ASP A 169 -10.36 7.06 -4.61
CA ASP A 169 -11.79 7.35 -4.74
C ASP A 169 -12.05 8.83 -5.07
N VAL A 170 -11.27 9.76 -4.49
CA VAL A 170 -11.30 11.18 -4.88
C VAL A 170 -10.85 11.35 -6.33
N GLY A 171 -9.83 10.63 -6.78
CA GLY A 171 -9.39 10.60 -8.17
C GLY A 171 -10.51 10.18 -9.11
N ALA A 172 -11.18 9.07 -8.81
CA ALA A 172 -12.33 8.58 -9.56
C ALA A 172 -13.49 9.59 -9.58
N SER A 173 -13.78 10.22 -8.44
CA SER A 173 -14.79 11.28 -8.35
C SER A 173 -14.39 12.54 -9.13
N THR A 174 -13.08 12.82 -9.27
CA THR A 174 -12.55 13.90 -10.09
C THR A 174 -12.73 13.62 -11.60
N VAL A 175 -12.68 12.35 -11.98
CA VAL A 175 -13.05 11.91 -13.35
C VAL A 175 -14.53 12.16 -13.59
N ASP A 176 -15.39 11.71 -12.66
CA ASP A 176 -16.85 11.83 -12.79
C ASP A 176 -17.33 13.28 -12.88
N ASN A 177 -16.71 14.20 -12.14
CA ASN A 177 -17.11 15.61 -12.11
C ASN A 177 -16.58 16.46 -13.28
N GLY A 178 -15.77 15.89 -14.18
CA GLY A 178 -15.24 16.54 -15.37
C GLY A 178 -13.93 17.31 -15.18
N ALA A 179 -13.26 17.16 -14.03
CA ALA A 179 -11.92 17.75 -13.81
C ALA A 179 -10.76 16.81 -14.18
N ALA A 180 -11.05 15.68 -14.81
CA ALA A 180 -10.06 14.65 -15.17
C ALA A 180 -8.82 15.18 -15.90
N LYS A 181 -8.98 16.19 -16.78
CA LYS A 181 -7.86 16.79 -17.52
C LYS A 181 -6.78 17.44 -16.64
N ASP A 182 -7.15 17.80 -15.42
CA ASP A 182 -6.26 18.43 -14.46
C ASP A 182 -5.59 17.38 -13.53
N LEU A 183 -6.16 16.16 -13.45
CA LEU A 183 -5.64 15.05 -12.67
C LEU A 183 -4.55 14.31 -13.46
N LEU A 184 -3.34 14.28 -12.92
CA LEU A 184 -2.18 13.68 -13.57
C LEU A 184 -1.88 12.26 -13.10
N GLY A 185 -2.21 11.94 -11.86
CA GLY A 185 -1.93 10.62 -11.31
C GLY A 185 -2.26 10.51 -9.82
N VAL A 186 -2.18 9.28 -9.33
CA VAL A 186 -2.39 8.91 -7.92
C VAL A 186 -1.25 8.04 -7.44
N VAL A 187 -0.72 8.33 -6.24
CA VAL A 187 0.31 7.52 -5.59
C VAL A 187 -0.15 7.15 -4.19
N MET A 188 -0.09 5.87 -3.87
CA MET A 188 -0.42 5.36 -2.55
C MET A 188 0.84 4.91 -1.79
N PHE A 189 0.85 5.15 -0.47
CA PHE A 189 1.79 4.56 0.48
C PHE A 189 1.02 3.62 1.40
N ASP A 190 1.28 2.32 1.33
CA ASP A 190 0.55 1.32 2.11
C ASP A 190 -0.96 1.50 2.03
N GLY A 191 -1.49 1.81 0.84
CA GLY A 191 -2.89 2.16 0.65
C GLY A 191 -3.82 1.08 1.20
N VAL A 192 -4.87 1.53 1.89
CA VAL A 192 -5.95 0.67 2.41
C VAL A 192 -7.27 1.19 1.86
N ALA A 193 -8.02 0.33 1.20
CA ALA A 193 -9.27 0.69 0.54
C ALA A 193 -10.37 -0.35 0.79
N SER A 194 -11.62 0.06 0.61
CA SER A 194 -12.78 -0.83 0.54
C SER A 194 -12.75 -1.57 -0.81
N GLN A 195 -12.80 -2.90 -0.80
CA GLN A 195 -12.59 -3.72 -1.98
C GLN A 195 -13.50 -3.39 -3.17
N ASP A 196 -14.81 -3.27 -2.94
CA ASP A 196 -15.77 -3.05 -4.02
C ASP A 196 -15.65 -1.66 -4.64
N GLN A 197 -15.50 -0.63 -3.81
CA GLN A 197 -15.35 0.74 -4.25
C GLN A 197 -14.01 0.93 -4.97
N PHE A 198 -12.93 0.38 -4.44
CA PHE A 198 -11.59 0.49 -5.01
C PHE A 198 -11.53 -0.04 -6.45
N SER A 199 -12.09 -1.22 -6.72
CA SER A 199 -12.12 -1.77 -8.08
C SER A 199 -12.81 -0.84 -9.07
N SER A 200 -13.94 -0.25 -8.67
CA SER A 200 -14.66 0.69 -9.55
C SER A 200 -13.91 2.00 -9.77
N SER A 201 -13.22 2.48 -8.74
CA SER A 201 -12.41 3.70 -8.80
C SER A 201 -11.18 3.51 -9.69
N VAL A 202 -10.48 2.38 -9.56
CA VAL A 202 -9.36 1.99 -10.43
C VAL A 202 -9.80 1.93 -11.89
N ALA A 203 -10.90 1.24 -12.18
CA ALA A 203 -11.40 1.13 -13.56
C ALA A 203 -11.72 2.50 -14.20
N LYS A 204 -12.14 3.49 -13.42
CA LYS A 204 -12.37 4.86 -13.92
C LYS A 204 -11.06 5.56 -14.25
N LEU A 205 -10.05 5.47 -13.39
CA LEU A 205 -8.72 6.04 -13.64
C LEU A 205 -8.10 5.42 -14.90
N ASP A 206 -8.16 4.09 -15.01
CA ASP A 206 -7.65 3.32 -16.17
C ASP A 206 -8.32 3.73 -17.47
N SER A 207 -9.63 3.99 -17.45
CA SER A 207 -10.39 4.39 -18.65
C SER A 207 -9.86 5.66 -19.32
N LEU A 208 -9.12 6.48 -18.58
CA LEU A 208 -8.50 7.73 -19.04
C LEU A 208 -6.96 7.66 -19.05
N GLY A 209 -6.37 6.50 -18.73
CA GLY A 209 -4.93 6.34 -18.64
C GLY A 209 -4.28 7.16 -17.52
N ILE A 210 -5.02 7.43 -16.45
CA ILE A 210 -4.49 8.15 -15.27
C ILE A 210 -3.69 7.15 -14.42
N PRO A 211 -2.37 7.34 -14.26
CA PRO A 211 -1.53 6.40 -13.55
C PRO A 211 -1.88 6.30 -12.06
N LEU A 212 -1.92 5.07 -11.55
CA LEU A 212 -2.10 4.74 -10.15
C LEU A 212 -0.99 3.78 -9.71
N TYR A 213 -0.18 4.20 -8.74
CA TYR A 213 0.95 3.41 -8.25
C TYR A 213 0.96 3.28 -6.74
N GLN A 214 1.46 2.13 -6.27
CA GLN A 214 1.58 1.80 -4.86
C GLN A 214 3.05 1.66 -4.45
N ILE A 215 3.43 2.34 -3.37
CA ILE A 215 4.63 2.05 -2.61
C ILE A 215 4.17 1.32 -1.34
N ALA A 216 4.48 0.03 -1.25
CA ALA A 216 4.03 -0.82 -0.16
C ALA A 216 5.19 -1.16 0.79
N SER A 217 4.88 -1.31 2.08
CA SER A 217 5.70 -2.07 3.01
C SER A 217 5.27 -3.55 2.99
N PRO A 218 6.06 -4.46 3.58
CA PRO A 218 5.63 -5.83 3.75
C PRO A 218 4.26 -5.94 4.44
N PRO A 219 3.47 -6.98 4.13
CA PRO A 219 2.15 -7.17 4.72
C PRO A 219 2.17 -7.09 6.24
N GLN A 220 1.36 -6.19 6.81
CA GLN A 220 1.24 -5.93 8.23
C GLN A 220 -0.13 -5.35 8.57
N ALA A 221 -0.50 -5.31 9.86
CA ALA A 221 -1.81 -4.81 10.27
C ALA A 221 -2.09 -3.38 9.78
N GLY A 222 -1.07 -2.52 9.73
CA GLY A 222 -1.21 -1.12 9.31
C GLY A 222 -1.55 -0.90 7.84
N ASN A 223 -1.32 -1.90 6.97
CA ASN A 223 -1.68 -1.88 5.55
C ASN A 223 -2.70 -2.97 5.20
N HIS A 224 -3.52 -3.38 6.17
CA HIS A 224 -4.49 -4.48 6.06
C HIS A 224 -3.88 -5.71 5.39
N TRP A 225 -2.66 -6.06 5.83
CA TRP A 225 -1.90 -7.22 5.35
C TRP A 225 -1.65 -7.23 3.84
N GLY A 226 -1.60 -6.03 3.22
CA GLY A 226 -1.35 -5.86 1.79
C GLY A 226 -2.56 -6.13 0.89
N SER A 227 -3.78 -6.24 1.44
CA SER A 227 -4.99 -6.60 0.68
C SER A 227 -5.27 -5.66 -0.50
N THR A 228 -5.09 -4.35 -0.33
CA THR A 228 -5.25 -3.37 -1.42
C THR A 228 -4.20 -3.54 -2.51
N THR A 229 -2.96 -3.86 -2.12
CA THR A 229 -1.87 -4.16 -3.08
C THR A 229 -2.21 -5.40 -3.91
N GLU A 230 -2.67 -6.48 -3.26
CA GLU A 230 -3.11 -7.69 -3.95
C GLU A 230 -4.26 -7.42 -4.91
N GLN A 231 -5.23 -6.61 -4.50
CA GLN A 231 -6.35 -6.23 -5.36
C GLN A 231 -5.88 -5.41 -6.57
N LEU A 232 -4.97 -4.46 -6.38
CA LEU A 232 -4.42 -3.66 -7.47
C LEU A 232 -3.69 -4.55 -8.50
N VAL A 233 -2.90 -5.52 -8.03
CA VAL A 233 -2.25 -6.53 -8.89
C VAL A 233 -3.27 -7.38 -9.65
N ALA A 234 -4.33 -7.81 -8.99
CA ALA A 234 -5.38 -8.62 -9.62
C ALA A 234 -6.15 -7.85 -10.72
N LEU A 235 -6.29 -6.53 -10.55
CA LEU A 235 -6.92 -5.66 -11.55
C LEU A 235 -6.00 -5.39 -12.77
N HIS A 236 -4.67 -5.50 -12.60
CA HIS A 236 -3.66 -5.22 -13.63
C HIS A 236 -2.72 -6.41 -13.84
N PRO A 237 -3.23 -7.56 -14.30
CA PRO A 237 -2.42 -8.78 -14.43
C PRO A 237 -1.25 -8.57 -15.39
N GLY A 238 -0.05 -8.82 -14.91
CA GLY A 238 1.19 -8.70 -15.68
C GLY A 238 1.66 -7.26 -15.96
N GLN A 239 1.06 -6.27 -15.31
CA GLN A 239 1.45 -4.87 -15.45
C GLN A 239 2.13 -4.37 -14.17
N PHE A 240 3.03 -3.41 -14.33
CA PHE A 240 3.60 -2.71 -13.19
C PHE A 240 2.55 -1.88 -12.45
N VAL A 241 2.42 -2.07 -11.14
CA VAL A 241 1.50 -1.30 -10.30
C VAL A 241 2.19 -0.64 -9.10
N GLY A 242 3.49 -0.83 -8.95
CA GLY A 242 4.24 -0.22 -7.86
C GLY A 242 5.42 -1.05 -7.39
N VAL A 243 5.89 -0.74 -6.19
CA VAL A 243 6.99 -1.43 -5.54
C VAL A 243 6.67 -1.74 -4.08
N GLN A 244 7.21 -2.84 -3.57
CA GLN A 244 7.22 -3.15 -2.15
C GLN A 244 8.64 -2.94 -1.61
N LEU A 245 8.77 -2.15 -0.57
CA LEU A 245 10.04 -1.94 0.13
C LEU A 245 10.32 -3.13 1.06
N ASP A 246 11.58 -3.51 1.18
CA ASP A 246 12.00 -4.72 1.92
C ASP A 246 11.75 -4.60 3.43
N ASP A 247 11.89 -3.39 3.98
CA ASP A 247 11.50 -3.10 5.35
C ASP A 247 10.67 -1.82 5.44
N GLY A 248 9.72 -1.80 6.37
CA GLY A 248 8.89 -0.62 6.64
C GLY A 248 9.67 0.56 7.27
N SER A 249 10.96 0.43 7.52
CA SER A 249 11.84 1.49 8.06
C SER A 249 12.29 2.48 6.99
N ALA A 250 12.06 2.17 5.75
CA ALA A 250 12.59 2.90 4.61
C ALA A 250 11.72 4.11 4.20
N MET A 251 11.25 4.91 5.16
CA MET A 251 10.54 6.15 4.84
C MET A 251 11.33 7.04 3.88
N SER A 252 12.66 7.09 3.99
CA SER A 252 13.53 7.82 3.06
C SER A 252 13.47 7.24 1.64
N ALA A 253 13.43 5.92 1.51
CA ALA A 253 13.29 5.23 0.23
C ALA A 253 11.90 5.49 -0.38
N ALA A 254 10.84 5.37 0.41
CA ALA A 254 9.48 5.68 -0.02
C ALA A 254 9.34 7.13 -0.50
N ILE A 255 9.91 8.09 0.22
CA ILE A 255 9.92 9.51 -0.17
C ILE A 255 10.65 9.69 -1.51
N THR A 256 11.81 9.05 -1.69
CA THR A 256 12.60 9.18 -2.92
C THR A 256 11.85 8.61 -4.12
N LEU A 257 11.20 7.44 -3.97
CA LEU A 257 10.35 6.86 -5.03
C LEU A 257 9.19 7.80 -5.40
N ALA A 258 8.47 8.30 -4.40
CA ALA A 258 7.33 9.18 -4.65
C ALA A 258 7.74 10.46 -5.36
N THR A 259 8.83 11.12 -4.93
CA THR A 259 9.30 12.35 -5.57
C THR A 259 9.74 12.10 -7.01
N GLY A 260 10.37 10.94 -7.28
CA GLY A 260 10.72 10.52 -8.62
C GLY A 260 9.50 10.30 -9.51
N TRP A 261 8.56 9.48 -9.07
CA TRP A 261 7.35 9.20 -9.84
C TRP A 261 6.51 10.47 -10.09
N ILE A 262 6.41 11.37 -9.10
CA ILE A 262 5.74 12.66 -9.28
C ILE A 262 6.43 13.49 -10.37
N ASN A 263 7.77 13.53 -10.40
CA ASN A 263 8.50 14.21 -11.46
C ASN A 263 8.26 13.57 -12.83
N ASP A 264 8.34 12.24 -12.92
CA ASP A 264 8.10 11.51 -14.17
C ASP A 264 6.67 11.74 -14.69
N ILE A 265 5.68 11.73 -13.80
CA ILE A 265 4.28 12.05 -14.15
C ILE A 265 4.17 13.51 -14.65
N TYR A 266 4.84 14.47 -13.99
CA TYR A 266 4.82 15.86 -14.46
C TYR A 266 5.45 16.06 -15.83
N ASP A 267 6.52 15.36 -16.08
CA ASP A 267 7.33 15.54 -17.30
C ASP A 267 6.84 14.61 -18.44
N GLY A 268 5.89 13.70 -18.15
CA GLY A 268 5.35 12.74 -19.11
C GLY A 268 6.41 11.70 -19.54
N THR A 269 7.42 11.47 -18.71
CA THR A 269 8.52 10.55 -18.97
C THR A 269 8.34 9.20 -18.29
N PHE A 270 7.24 9.02 -17.57
CA PHE A 270 6.95 7.76 -16.91
C PHE A 270 6.82 6.64 -17.95
N ASP A 271 7.70 5.66 -17.88
CA ASP A 271 7.68 4.47 -18.70
C ASP A 271 7.31 3.25 -17.82
N PRO A 272 6.09 2.71 -17.93
CA PRO A 272 5.68 1.56 -17.15
C PRO A 272 6.49 0.30 -17.47
N THR A 273 7.20 0.26 -18.61
CA THR A 273 8.10 -0.85 -18.97
C THR A 273 9.47 -0.72 -18.32
N ASN A 274 9.80 0.44 -17.74
CA ASN A 274 11.05 0.69 -17.05
C ASN A 274 10.86 1.59 -15.81
N PRO A 275 10.19 1.07 -14.78
CA PRO A 275 9.71 1.83 -13.63
C PRO A 275 10.78 2.35 -12.68
N PHE A 276 12.06 2.01 -12.91
CA PHE A 276 13.18 2.38 -12.03
C PHE A 276 14.02 3.53 -12.55
N TYR A 277 13.54 4.23 -13.59
CA TYR A 277 14.30 5.34 -14.15
C TYR A 277 14.60 6.43 -13.13
N GLY A 278 15.85 6.73 -13.04
CA GLY A 278 16.43 7.96 -12.52
C GLY A 278 16.77 7.96 -11.03
N ILE A 279 16.14 7.16 -10.15
CA ILE A 279 16.34 7.36 -8.70
C ILE A 279 16.97 6.16 -7.99
N TYR A 280 16.57 4.94 -8.33
CA TYR A 280 17.11 3.73 -7.73
C TYR A 280 18.00 2.91 -8.66
N GLY A 281 18.15 3.31 -9.91
CA GLY A 281 18.80 2.48 -10.91
C GLY A 281 17.94 1.27 -11.30
N ASN A 282 18.38 0.54 -12.30
CA ASN A 282 17.71 -0.65 -12.78
C ASN A 282 18.20 -1.88 -12.00
N PRO A 283 17.36 -2.65 -11.32
CA PRO A 283 17.78 -3.85 -10.62
C PRO A 283 18.38 -4.92 -11.54
N ASN A 284 18.12 -4.84 -12.86
CA ASN A 284 18.63 -5.80 -13.85
C ASN A 284 20.01 -5.45 -14.41
N ASP A 285 20.53 -4.24 -14.19
CA ASP A 285 21.85 -3.81 -14.68
C ASP A 285 22.88 -3.55 -13.56
N GLY A 286 22.52 -3.83 -12.32
CA GLY A 286 23.41 -3.68 -11.17
C GLY A 286 23.64 -2.23 -10.72
N THR A 287 22.93 -1.25 -11.28
CA THR A 287 23.01 0.16 -10.85
C THR A 287 22.13 0.44 -9.62
N TYR A 288 21.40 -0.57 -9.16
CA TYR A 288 20.46 -0.47 -8.07
C TYR A 288 21.15 -0.36 -6.69
N VAL A 289 20.70 0.58 -5.87
CA VAL A 289 21.19 0.83 -4.51
C VAL A 289 20.33 0.12 -3.45
N PRO A 290 20.94 -0.39 -2.37
CA PRO A 290 20.34 -1.33 -1.44
C PRO A 290 19.20 -0.76 -0.61
N ASN A 291 18.15 -1.43 -0.55
CA ASN A 291 16.85 -1.54 0.09
C ASN A 291 15.88 -2.05 -0.97
N GLN A 292 16.27 -3.10 -1.62
CA GLN A 292 15.74 -3.67 -2.85
C GLN A 292 14.21 -3.62 -2.88
N PRO A 293 13.58 -2.66 -3.60
CA PRO A 293 12.16 -2.70 -3.77
C PRO A 293 11.78 -3.92 -4.59
N ILE A 294 10.71 -4.54 -4.17
CA ILE A 294 10.08 -5.63 -4.89
C ILE A 294 9.13 -4.99 -5.90
N VAL A 295 9.34 -5.20 -7.20
CA VAL A 295 8.41 -4.77 -8.24
C VAL A 295 7.11 -5.54 -8.10
N ILE A 296 5.99 -4.83 -8.08
CA ILE A 296 4.67 -5.42 -7.91
C ILE A 296 3.97 -5.45 -9.27
N GLY A 297 3.47 -6.62 -9.66
CA GLY A 297 2.58 -6.80 -10.80
C GLY A 297 3.24 -7.25 -12.10
N GLU A 298 4.53 -7.03 -12.33
CA GLU A 298 5.21 -7.43 -13.57
C GLU A 298 5.44 -8.93 -13.68
N THR A 299 5.18 -9.48 -14.86
CA THR A 299 5.56 -10.86 -15.21
C THR A 299 7.00 -10.88 -15.72
N GLY A 300 7.88 -11.61 -15.03
CA GLY A 300 9.29 -11.77 -15.42
C GLY A 300 10.29 -10.92 -14.64
N GLY A 301 9.85 -10.04 -13.76
CA GLY A 301 10.69 -9.36 -12.77
C GLY A 301 11.21 -10.33 -11.71
N THR A 302 12.17 -9.88 -10.91
CA THR A 302 12.72 -10.64 -9.76
C THR A 302 11.69 -10.88 -8.66
N VAL A 303 10.49 -10.32 -8.77
CA VAL A 303 9.38 -10.46 -7.84
C VAL A 303 8.20 -11.11 -8.51
N LEU A 304 7.75 -12.13 -7.83
CA LEU A 304 6.59 -12.88 -8.27
C LEU A 304 5.31 -12.08 -7.96
N PRO A 305 4.38 -12.01 -8.91
CA PRO A 305 3.09 -11.36 -8.65
C PRO A 305 2.41 -12.04 -7.47
N ALA A 306 1.50 -11.32 -6.79
CA ALA A 306 0.60 -11.95 -5.84
C ALA A 306 -0.12 -13.13 -6.53
N PRO A 307 -0.34 -14.24 -5.83
CA PRO A 307 -1.00 -15.38 -6.44
C PRO A 307 -2.39 -14.98 -6.92
N PRO A 308 -2.84 -15.48 -8.08
CA PRO A 308 -4.21 -15.27 -8.51
C PRO A 308 -5.21 -15.84 -7.48
N PRO A 309 -6.50 -15.46 -7.56
CA PRO A 309 -7.52 -16.04 -6.68
C PRO A 309 -7.52 -17.58 -6.71
N VAL A 310 -7.48 -18.18 -5.53
CA VAL A 310 -7.44 -19.64 -5.38
C VAL A 310 -8.84 -20.25 -5.53
N ASP A 311 -9.00 -21.18 -6.45
CA ASP A 311 -10.18 -22.04 -6.50
C ASP A 311 -10.04 -23.15 -5.45
N ILE A 312 -10.82 -23.06 -4.39
CA ILE A 312 -10.80 -24.03 -3.29
C ILE A 312 -11.12 -25.45 -3.75
N ASN A 313 -11.93 -25.64 -4.80
CA ASN A 313 -12.24 -26.96 -5.31
C ASN A 313 -11.04 -27.58 -6.04
N GLN A 314 -10.26 -26.81 -6.75
CA GLN A 314 -9.00 -27.26 -7.35
C GLN A 314 -7.90 -27.44 -6.30
N TYR A 315 -7.91 -26.60 -5.25
CA TYR A 315 -6.97 -26.72 -4.14
C TYR A 315 -7.25 -27.98 -3.29
N ALA A 316 -8.48 -28.47 -3.26
CA ALA A 316 -8.91 -29.65 -2.50
C ALA A 316 -8.14 -30.93 -2.89
N GLY A 317 -8.17 -31.91 -2.02
CA GLY A 317 -7.52 -33.21 -2.18
C GLY A 317 -6.17 -33.33 -1.47
N THR A 318 -5.35 -34.27 -1.92
CA THR A 318 -4.10 -34.65 -1.25
C THR A 318 -2.93 -33.80 -1.73
N TRP A 319 -2.12 -33.35 -0.77
CA TRP A 319 -0.85 -32.67 -0.95
C TRP A 319 0.25 -33.38 -0.16
N TYR A 320 1.40 -33.61 -0.77
CA TYR A 320 2.60 -34.16 -0.14
C TYR A 320 3.56 -33.06 0.24
N GLU A 321 3.96 -33.00 1.51
CA GLU A 321 4.94 -32.02 1.97
C GLU A 321 6.35 -32.43 1.51
N GLN A 322 6.97 -31.61 0.70
CA GLN A 322 8.34 -31.84 0.22
C GLN A 322 9.38 -31.20 1.13
N GLY A 323 9.00 -30.15 1.83
CA GLY A 323 9.82 -29.49 2.82
C GLY A 323 9.04 -28.41 3.55
N SER A 324 9.44 -28.13 4.77
CA SER A 324 8.79 -27.11 5.59
C SER A 324 9.75 -26.46 6.59
N VAL A 325 9.33 -25.33 7.13
CA VAL A 325 9.91 -24.78 8.35
C VAL A 325 9.45 -25.66 9.50
N LYS A 326 10.35 -26.53 9.97
CA LYS A 326 10.01 -27.57 10.96
C LYS A 326 9.68 -26.98 12.30
N GLN A 327 8.55 -27.42 12.88
CA GLN A 327 8.08 -27.13 14.22
C GLN A 327 7.56 -28.43 14.85
N ASP A 328 7.57 -28.54 16.17
CA ASP A 328 6.99 -29.71 16.83
C ASP A 328 5.50 -29.90 16.48
N PRO A 329 5.04 -31.11 16.16
CA PRO A 329 5.75 -32.39 16.12
C PRO A 329 6.40 -32.73 14.76
N SER A 330 6.36 -31.84 13.76
CA SER A 330 6.78 -32.14 12.36
C SER A 330 8.27 -32.45 12.20
N VAL A 331 9.10 -32.14 13.22
CA VAL A 331 10.56 -32.32 13.17
C VAL A 331 10.96 -33.77 12.90
N VAL A 332 10.17 -34.72 13.40
CA VAL A 332 10.46 -36.16 13.31
C VAL A 332 9.56 -36.92 12.32
N LEU A 333 8.70 -36.21 11.61
CA LEU A 333 7.76 -36.84 10.69
C LEU A 333 8.34 -36.99 9.28
N VAL A 334 8.05 -38.12 8.69
CA VAL A 334 8.26 -38.45 7.27
C VAL A 334 6.93 -38.81 6.63
N ASN A 335 6.86 -38.91 5.29
CA ASN A 335 5.63 -39.19 4.57
C ASN A 335 4.49 -38.21 4.91
N VAL A 336 4.86 -36.96 5.21
CA VAL A 336 3.88 -35.95 5.61
C VAL A 336 3.00 -35.60 4.42
N LYS A 337 1.68 -35.65 4.67
CA LYS A 337 0.66 -35.23 3.71
C LYS A 337 -0.47 -34.47 4.38
N ALA A 338 -1.10 -33.58 3.63
CA ALA A 338 -2.31 -32.87 4.01
C ALA A 338 -3.44 -33.19 3.03
N VAL A 339 -4.64 -33.41 3.55
CA VAL A 339 -5.85 -33.61 2.74
C VAL A 339 -6.85 -32.52 3.06
N TYR A 340 -7.20 -31.74 2.05
CA TYR A 340 -8.17 -30.65 2.16
C TYR A 340 -9.51 -31.07 1.55
N THR A 341 -10.60 -30.89 2.29
CA THR A 341 -11.96 -31.27 1.87
C THR A 341 -12.91 -30.08 2.13
N PRO A 342 -13.39 -29.40 1.07
CA PRO A 342 -14.37 -28.32 1.21
C PRO A 342 -15.64 -28.79 1.93
N GLN A 343 -16.22 -27.92 2.76
CA GLN A 343 -17.43 -28.21 3.53
C GLN A 343 -18.58 -27.29 3.05
N PRO A 344 -19.85 -27.68 3.26
CA PRO A 344 -21.01 -26.89 2.82
C PRO A 344 -21.14 -25.52 3.49
N ASP A 345 -20.51 -25.32 4.65
CA ASP A 345 -20.50 -24.05 5.41
C ASP A 345 -19.40 -23.07 4.94
N GLY A 346 -18.67 -23.42 3.87
CA GLY A 346 -17.56 -22.61 3.36
C GLY A 346 -16.22 -22.87 4.05
N SER A 347 -16.19 -23.69 5.10
CA SER A 347 -14.94 -24.14 5.72
C SER A 347 -14.29 -25.26 4.89
N ILE A 348 -13.05 -25.60 5.25
CA ILE A 348 -12.27 -26.67 4.61
C ILE A 348 -11.78 -27.59 5.74
N LYS A 349 -12.19 -28.85 5.71
CA LYS A 349 -11.61 -29.85 6.61
C LYS A 349 -10.17 -30.10 6.21
N VAL A 350 -9.24 -30.06 7.18
CA VAL A 350 -7.82 -30.31 7.00
C VAL A 350 -7.42 -31.56 7.77
N GLN A 351 -6.87 -32.56 7.10
CA GLN A 351 -6.29 -33.73 7.73
C GLN A 351 -4.80 -33.79 7.41
N ASN A 352 -3.96 -33.63 8.43
CA ASN A 352 -2.52 -33.84 8.33
C ASN A 352 -2.15 -35.20 8.88
N SER A 353 -1.25 -35.90 8.19
CA SER A 353 -0.70 -37.19 8.67
C SER A 353 0.76 -37.37 8.23
N GLY A 354 1.45 -38.27 8.89
CA GLY A 354 2.81 -38.66 8.58
C GLY A 354 3.25 -39.82 9.47
N ASN A 355 4.45 -40.40 9.22
CA ASN A 355 5.01 -41.47 10.03
C ASN A 355 6.10 -40.92 10.96
N SER A 356 6.08 -41.30 12.20
CA SER A 356 7.07 -40.86 13.19
C SER A 356 8.37 -41.67 13.06
N VAL A 357 9.52 -40.97 13.05
CA VAL A 357 10.87 -41.58 13.11
C VAL A 357 11.30 -42.33 11.83
N GLY A 358 10.38 -42.71 10.95
CA GLY A 358 10.69 -43.41 9.70
C GLY A 358 9.45 -43.97 9.02
N PRO A 359 9.57 -44.53 7.79
CA PRO A 359 8.42 -44.92 6.97
C PRO A 359 7.58 -46.04 7.55
N SER A 360 8.19 -46.90 8.39
CA SER A 360 7.49 -47.97 9.11
C SER A 360 7.11 -47.58 10.56
N GLY A 361 7.36 -46.35 10.95
CA GLY A 361 7.02 -45.83 12.27
C GLY A 361 5.52 -45.65 12.48
N PRO A 362 5.09 -45.40 13.71
CA PRO A 362 3.69 -45.15 13.99
C PRO A 362 3.14 -43.97 13.20
N GLU A 363 1.93 -44.16 12.67
CA GLU A 363 1.23 -43.04 11.97
C GLU A 363 0.80 -42.01 13.02
N TRP A 364 1.14 -40.75 12.72
CA TRP A 364 0.61 -39.58 13.41
C TRP A 364 -0.43 -38.92 12.49
N SER A 365 -1.54 -38.51 13.06
CA SER A 365 -2.54 -37.72 12.32
C SER A 365 -3.25 -36.73 13.21
N THR A 366 -3.68 -35.63 12.60
CA THR A 366 -4.52 -34.63 13.24
C THR A 366 -5.55 -34.12 12.25
N THR A 367 -6.73 -33.73 12.75
CA THR A 367 -7.80 -33.16 11.95
C THR A 367 -8.14 -31.77 12.50
N GLY A 368 -8.21 -30.82 11.60
CA GLY A 368 -8.62 -29.45 11.88
C GLY A 368 -9.51 -28.89 10.77
N SER A 369 -9.70 -27.60 10.80
CA SER A 369 -10.43 -26.88 9.77
C SER A 369 -9.67 -25.63 9.34
N ALA A 370 -9.91 -25.18 8.12
CA ALA A 370 -9.44 -23.91 7.59
C ALA A 370 -10.64 -23.10 7.10
N VAL A 371 -10.57 -21.78 7.25
CA VAL A 371 -11.56 -20.86 6.71
C VAL A 371 -10.86 -19.78 5.93
N PRO A 372 -11.32 -19.46 4.68
CA PRO A 372 -10.80 -18.33 3.93
C PRO A 372 -11.12 -17.01 4.66
N VAL A 373 -10.14 -16.11 4.74
CA VAL A 373 -10.29 -14.83 5.43
C VAL A 373 -10.13 -13.63 4.50
N ASN A 374 -9.83 -13.87 3.22
CA ASN A 374 -9.84 -12.83 2.19
C ASN A 374 -10.65 -13.27 0.96
N ALA A 375 -11.06 -12.32 0.13
CA ALA A 375 -11.89 -12.57 -1.04
C ALA A 375 -11.22 -13.42 -2.14
N PHE A 376 -9.89 -13.57 -2.09
CA PHE A 376 -9.12 -14.31 -3.08
C PHE A 376 -8.79 -15.74 -2.64
N ASN A 377 -9.23 -16.15 -1.46
CA ASN A 377 -8.89 -17.45 -0.84
C ASN A 377 -7.37 -17.72 -0.73
N THR A 378 -6.55 -16.67 -0.80
CA THR A 378 -5.09 -16.77 -0.67
C THR A 378 -4.64 -16.75 0.78
N ARG A 379 -5.55 -16.43 1.71
CA ARG A 379 -5.31 -16.43 3.15
C ARG A 379 -6.37 -17.22 3.87
N LEU A 380 -5.92 -18.13 4.70
CA LEU A 380 -6.78 -19.01 5.48
C LEU A 380 -6.42 -18.89 6.97
N ASN A 381 -7.39 -19.11 7.84
CA ASN A 381 -7.15 -19.48 9.24
C ASN A 381 -7.32 -20.96 9.39
N VAL A 382 -6.23 -21.66 9.75
CA VAL A 382 -6.21 -23.09 10.06
C VAL A 382 -6.25 -23.27 11.57
N SER A 383 -7.19 -24.08 12.05
CA SER A 383 -7.36 -24.40 13.47
C SER A 383 -7.49 -25.90 13.67
N PHE A 384 -6.78 -26.41 14.68
CA PHE A 384 -6.90 -27.79 15.17
C PHE A 384 -7.62 -27.87 16.52
N SER A 385 -8.16 -26.75 17.02
CA SER A 385 -8.95 -26.64 18.25
C SER A 385 -10.46 -26.72 18.04
N GLY A 386 -10.93 -26.75 16.79
CA GLY A 386 -12.35 -26.81 16.42
C GLY A 386 -13.06 -25.47 16.34
N GLU A 387 -12.40 -24.34 16.63
CA GLU A 387 -12.98 -22.99 16.48
C GLU A 387 -12.61 -22.40 15.12
N HIS A 388 -13.58 -21.77 14.45
CA HIS A 388 -13.36 -21.03 13.20
C HIS A 388 -13.13 -19.56 13.52
N ASN A 389 -12.03 -19.01 13.01
CA ASN A 389 -11.75 -17.58 13.05
C ASN A 389 -11.76 -17.03 11.61
N TRP A 390 -12.78 -16.27 11.26
CA TRP A 390 -12.98 -15.66 9.95
C TRP A 390 -12.29 -14.31 9.77
N ASN A 391 -11.47 -13.89 10.74
CA ASN A 391 -10.81 -12.59 10.70
C ASN A 391 -9.41 -12.69 10.08
N GLU A 392 -9.06 -11.68 9.29
CA GLU A 392 -7.67 -11.48 8.87
C GLU A 392 -6.73 -11.33 10.10
N PRO A 393 -5.44 -11.63 9.92
CA PRO A 393 -4.72 -11.83 8.66
C PRO A 393 -4.70 -13.28 8.16
N GLY A 394 -5.27 -14.24 8.88
CA GLY A 394 -5.02 -15.64 8.65
C GLY A 394 -3.64 -16.09 9.14
N ASN A 395 -3.49 -17.37 9.39
CA ASN A 395 -2.23 -17.99 9.79
C ASN A 395 -1.62 -18.92 8.75
N TYR A 396 -2.29 -19.02 7.58
CA TYR A 396 -1.90 -19.86 6.46
C TYR A 396 -2.10 -19.06 5.16
N TRP A 397 -1.00 -18.62 4.59
CA TRP A 397 -0.97 -17.81 3.38
C TRP A 397 -0.47 -18.65 2.22
N ILE A 398 -1.24 -18.70 1.14
CA ILE A 398 -0.82 -19.27 -0.13
C ILE A 398 -0.04 -18.17 -0.84
N LEU A 399 1.28 -18.32 -0.89
CA LEU A 399 2.18 -17.33 -1.47
C LEU A 399 2.24 -17.46 -3.00
N ASP A 400 2.12 -18.71 -3.48
CA ASP A 400 2.14 -19.00 -4.92
C ASP A 400 1.75 -20.45 -5.17
N TYR A 401 1.31 -20.74 -6.40
CA TYR A 401 0.94 -22.09 -6.83
C TYR A 401 1.01 -22.26 -8.34
N ALA A 402 1.17 -23.49 -8.81
CA ALA A 402 1.10 -23.79 -10.24
C ALA A 402 -0.30 -23.57 -10.80
N PRO A 403 -0.46 -23.04 -12.04
CA PRO A 403 -1.77 -22.85 -12.66
C PRO A 403 -2.62 -24.13 -12.74
N ASP A 404 -1.97 -25.30 -12.80
CA ASP A 404 -2.58 -26.63 -12.78
C ASP A 404 -2.70 -27.23 -11.38
N TYR A 405 -2.39 -26.45 -10.32
CA TYR A 405 -2.35 -26.90 -8.95
C TYR A 405 -1.42 -28.09 -8.68
N SER A 406 -0.37 -28.27 -9.46
CA SER A 406 0.61 -29.36 -9.23
C SER A 406 1.53 -29.13 -8.03
N TRP A 407 1.76 -27.86 -7.66
CA TRP A 407 2.51 -27.47 -6.47
C TRP A 407 1.93 -26.18 -5.85
N VAL A 408 2.21 -25.98 -4.57
CA VAL A 408 1.89 -24.77 -3.82
C VAL A 408 2.99 -24.44 -2.81
N ILE A 409 3.23 -23.14 -2.63
CA ILE A 409 4.11 -22.59 -1.58
C ILE A 409 3.25 -21.85 -0.59
N VAL A 410 3.37 -22.19 0.68
CA VAL A 410 2.58 -21.59 1.76
C VAL A 410 3.48 -21.06 2.87
N SER A 411 2.98 -20.07 3.60
CA SER A 411 3.68 -19.47 4.75
C SER A 411 2.67 -18.87 5.74
N ASN A 412 3.16 -18.05 6.65
CA ASN A 412 2.36 -17.12 7.44
C ASN A 412 2.73 -15.68 7.08
N ALA A 413 2.00 -14.71 7.62
CA ALA A 413 2.19 -13.28 7.35
C ALA A 413 3.63 -12.78 7.55
N ASN A 414 4.39 -13.39 8.47
CA ASN A 414 5.74 -12.95 8.85
C ASN A 414 6.86 -13.75 8.18
N GLY A 415 6.53 -14.76 7.35
CA GLY A 415 7.52 -15.65 6.74
C GLY A 415 8.25 -16.58 7.73
N THR A 416 7.76 -16.70 8.97
CA THR A 416 8.39 -17.51 10.03
C THR A 416 7.95 -18.96 10.02
N SER A 417 6.95 -19.31 9.23
CA SER A 417 6.55 -20.68 8.90
C SER A 417 6.52 -20.82 7.39
N GLY A 418 6.36 -22.04 6.89
CA GLY A 418 6.16 -22.26 5.47
C GLY A 418 6.33 -23.72 5.10
N ALA A 419 5.71 -24.10 3.98
CA ALA A 419 5.85 -25.43 3.41
C ALA A 419 5.77 -25.39 1.88
N ILE A 420 6.41 -26.35 1.26
CA ILE A 420 6.30 -26.68 -0.15
C ILE A 420 5.51 -27.96 -0.26
N LEU A 421 4.36 -27.90 -0.91
CA LEU A 421 3.46 -29.01 -1.09
C LEU A 421 3.32 -29.31 -2.59
N THR A 422 3.26 -30.59 -2.95
CA THR A 422 3.11 -31.05 -4.33
C THR A 422 2.03 -32.10 -4.44
N ARG A 423 1.40 -32.23 -5.64
CA ARG A 423 0.50 -33.35 -5.93
C ARG A 423 1.28 -34.65 -6.19
N GLU A 424 2.45 -34.52 -6.78
CA GLU A 424 3.37 -35.62 -6.95
C GLU A 424 4.10 -35.92 -5.64
N GLN A 425 4.13 -37.19 -5.21
CA GLN A 425 4.80 -37.59 -3.98
C GLN A 425 6.34 -37.50 -4.10
N PHE A 426 6.89 -37.71 -5.31
CA PHE A 426 8.32 -37.77 -5.58
C PHE A 426 8.71 -36.81 -6.72
N PRO A 427 8.61 -35.48 -6.51
CA PRO A 427 9.08 -34.53 -7.52
C PRO A 427 10.59 -34.64 -7.73
N SER A 428 11.10 -34.15 -8.85
CA SER A 428 12.53 -34.13 -9.09
C SER A 428 13.26 -33.23 -8.07
N GLN A 429 14.53 -33.55 -7.75
CA GLN A 429 15.34 -32.69 -6.88
C GLN A 429 15.51 -31.28 -7.46
N ALA A 430 15.52 -31.17 -8.79
CA ALA A 430 15.63 -29.86 -9.46
C ALA A 430 14.38 -29.03 -9.24
N ASP A 431 13.18 -29.63 -9.35
CA ASP A 431 11.91 -28.95 -9.10
C ASP A 431 11.79 -28.54 -7.63
N TYR A 432 12.14 -29.43 -6.71
CA TYR A 432 12.18 -29.08 -5.27
C TYR A 432 13.09 -27.89 -4.99
N ASN A 433 14.31 -27.89 -5.51
CA ASN A 433 15.26 -26.81 -5.31
C ASN A 433 14.75 -25.48 -5.89
N ALA A 434 14.09 -25.52 -7.05
CA ALA A 434 13.49 -24.37 -7.68
C ALA A 434 12.34 -23.79 -6.80
N LEU A 435 11.50 -24.66 -6.23
CA LEU A 435 10.41 -24.25 -5.33
C LEU A 435 10.95 -23.68 -4.01
N VAL A 436 12.00 -24.25 -3.43
CA VAL A 436 12.67 -23.67 -2.25
C VAL A 436 13.20 -22.28 -2.55
N ALA A 437 13.92 -22.11 -3.65
CA ALA A 437 14.45 -20.80 -4.05
C ALA A 437 13.31 -19.79 -4.28
N ARG A 438 12.18 -20.24 -4.85
CA ARG A 438 10.98 -19.44 -5.06
C ARG A 438 10.34 -19.04 -3.73
N ALA A 439 10.22 -19.96 -2.76
CA ALA A 439 9.68 -19.69 -1.44
C ALA A 439 10.45 -18.57 -0.69
N TYR A 440 11.79 -18.60 -0.77
CA TYR A 440 12.61 -17.54 -0.16
C TYR A 440 12.41 -16.19 -0.85
N ARG A 441 12.29 -16.16 -2.19
CA ARG A 441 11.95 -14.92 -2.92
C ARG A 441 10.57 -14.36 -2.55
N LEU A 442 9.62 -15.24 -2.22
CA LEU A 442 8.26 -14.87 -1.78
C LEU A 442 8.18 -14.44 -0.30
N GLY A 443 9.29 -14.43 0.41
CA GLY A 443 9.35 -13.91 1.77
C GLY A 443 9.32 -14.95 2.90
N VAL A 444 9.49 -16.24 2.59
CA VAL A 444 9.79 -17.22 3.65
C VAL A 444 11.19 -16.91 4.21
N ARG A 445 11.26 -16.62 5.52
CA ARG A 445 12.50 -16.14 6.18
C ARG A 445 13.16 -17.20 7.03
N ALA A 446 12.44 -18.24 7.39
CA ALA A 446 12.95 -19.35 8.18
C ALA A 446 13.44 -20.49 7.28
N THR A 447 14.34 -21.32 7.78
CA THR A 447 14.93 -22.41 7.02
C THR A 447 13.91 -23.49 6.66
N ILE A 448 13.74 -23.75 5.36
CA ILE A 448 12.94 -24.87 4.85
C ILE A 448 13.81 -26.13 4.90
N THR A 449 13.40 -27.12 5.70
CA THR A 449 14.06 -28.42 5.80
C THR A 449 13.29 -29.44 4.95
N PRO A 450 13.97 -30.26 4.13
CA PRO A 450 13.31 -31.32 3.36
C PRO A 450 12.51 -32.29 4.24
N THR A 451 11.38 -32.73 3.75
CA THR A 451 10.58 -33.80 4.33
C THR A 451 10.74 -35.06 3.50
N ALA A 452 11.27 -36.11 4.10
CA ALA A 452 11.47 -37.36 3.38
C ALA A 452 10.12 -38.01 3.04
N GLN A 453 9.96 -38.38 1.77
CA GLN A 453 8.86 -39.16 1.27
C GLN A 453 9.38 -40.55 0.88
N TYR A 454 8.65 -41.58 1.23
CA TYR A 454 9.00 -42.98 0.94
C TYR A 454 7.83 -43.67 0.22
N PRO A 455 8.13 -44.64 -0.67
CA PRO A 455 7.11 -45.43 -1.37
C PRO A 455 6.17 -46.17 -0.46
#